data_822d6db6b600b77d4b5cea62ee99718e
#
_entry.id   822d6db6b600b77d4b5cea62ee99718e
#
_cell.length_a   1.000
_cell.length_b   1.000
_cell.length_c   1.000
_cell.angle_alpha   90.00
_cell.angle_beta   90.00
_cell.angle_gamma   90.00
#
_symmetry.space_group_name_H-M   'P 1'
#
loop_
_entity.id
_entity.type
_entity.pdbx_description
1 polymer ?
#
loop_
_entity_poly.entity_id
_entity_poly.type
_entity_poly.pdbx_seq_one_letter_code
_entity_poly.pdbx_strand_id
1 'polypeptide(L)'
;PQDVPNENKGEVGPEEKKPPKDKNDVLRISNVSKPSLRVFPADPKLANGTAVMVCPGGGYNILAYEHEGLDVCEWLNSFGVTAILLKYRVPRRKGREKHEAPLQDAQRAMGLIRQDAKKWNINPEKIGILGFSAGGNLAVMASTSFKVRTYARVDQADEFSCRPDFAILIYSAYLVDRKKRDQLFPEIQVSSDCPPSFFAHTGDDHVPAEGSALLYLALEKAGVVGNELHLYPFGGHGYGMRKSENFVSTWPIRAQEWMGAMGWLKK
;
A
#
# COMPACT_ATOMS: atom_id res chain seq x y z
N PRO A 1 5.83 12.45 16.44
CA PRO A 1 6.46 12.18 17.75
C PRO A 1 7.97 12.38 17.65
N GLN A 2 8.59 12.83 18.74
CA GLN A 2 10.05 12.97 18.79
C GLN A 2 10.75 11.60 18.69
N ASP A 3 10.08 10.55 19.17
CA ASP A 3 10.55 9.17 19.09
C ASP A 3 9.57 8.31 18.30
N VAL A 4 10.12 7.54 17.36
CA VAL A 4 9.35 6.57 16.57
C VAL A 4 9.19 5.30 17.40
N PRO A 5 7.96 4.79 17.59
CA PRO A 5 7.74 3.59 18.40
C PRO A 5 8.62 2.41 17.95
N ASN A 6 9.27 1.78 18.92
CA ASN A 6 10.10 0.59 18.71
C ASN A 6 11.28 0.78 17.73
N GLU A 7 11.75 2.00 17.50
CA GLU A 7 12.95 2.25 16.70
C GLU A 7 14.21 2.25 17.58
N ASN A 8 15.18 1.43 17.20
CA ASN A 8 16.50 1.40 17.86
C ASN A 8 17.37 2.51 17.28
N LYS A 9 17.78 3.46 18.11
CA LYS A 9 18.69 4.56 17.68
C LYS A 9 20.00 3.97 17.17
N GLY A 10 20.41 4.37 15.96
CA GLY A 10 21.67 3.95 15.35
C GLY A 10 21.65 2.60 14.64
N GLU A 11 20.54 1.88 14.61
CA GLU A 11 20.42 0.62 13.84
C GLU A 11 20.51 0.86 12.33
N VAL A 12 20.06 2.02 11.87
CA VAL A 12 20.02 2.41 10.47
C VAL A 12 20.84 3.67 10.27
N GLY A 13 21.65 3.68 9.21
CA GLY A 13 22.44 4.85 8.81
C GLY A 13 21.57 6.04 8.36
N PRO A 14 22.22 7.15 7.93
CA PRO A 14 21.49 8.31 7.43
C PRO A 14 20.63 7.98 6.22
N GLU A 15 19.45 8.63 6.11
CA GLU A 15 18.57 8.49 4.96
C GLU A 15 19.28 8.88 3.67
N GLU A 16 19.21 8.03 2.67
CA GLU A 16 19.80 8.25 1.36
C GLU A 16 18.72 8.33 0.28
N LYS A 17 18.89 9.29 -0.63
CA LYS A 17 18.12 9.41 -1.87
C LYS A 17 19.03 9.11 -3.04
N LYS A 18 18.73 8.05 -3.79
CA LYS A 18 19.46 7.67 -5.00
C LYS A 18 18.62 8.04 -6.22
N PRO A 19 18.99 9.11 -6.96
CA PRO A 19 18.31 9.49 -8.18
C PRO A 19 18.43 8.39 -9.25
N PRO A 20 17.54 8.36 -10.24
CA PRO A 20 17.68 7.47 -11.38
C PRO A 20 19.04 7.65 -12.09
N LYS A 21 19.65 6.54 -12.50
CA LYS A 21 20.90 6.55 -13.26
C LYS A 21 20.64 6.76 -14.76
N ASP A 22 19.50 6.29 -15.23
CA ASP A 22 19.03 6.39 -16.61
C ASP A 22 17.49 6.34 -16.64
N LYS A 23 16.89 6.42 -17.85
CA LYS A 23 15.43 6.43 -18.07
C LYS A 23 14.69 5.16 -17.61
N ASN A 24 15.41 4.07 -17.38
CA ASN A 24 14.84 2.79 -16.93
C ASN A 24 14.99 2.59 -15.41
N ASP A 25 15.80 3.44 -14.77
CA ASP A 25 15.98 3.43 -13.32
C ASP A 25 14.91 4.28 -12.62
N VAL A 26 14.88 4.28 -11.29
CA VAL A 26 13.89 4.99 -10.47
C VAL A 26 14.52 5.64 -9.28
N LEU A 27 13.91 6.72 -8.79
CA LEU A 27 14.28 7.32 -7.51
C LEU A 27 14.05 6.30 -6.39
N ARG A 28 15.13 6.02 -5.65
CA ARG A 28 15.09 5.14 -4.46
C ARG A 28 15.40 5.92 -3.20
N ILE A 29 14.66 5.60 -2.13
CA ILE A 29 14.96 6.08 -0.78
C ILE A 29 15.34 4.88 0.07
N SER A 30 16.43 4.98 0.81
CA SER A 30 16.88 3.96 1.75
C SER A 30 17.18 4.57 3.13
N ASN A 31 17.39 3.71 4.13
CA ASN A 31 17.74 4.09 5.48
C ASN A 31 16.72 5.05 6.15
N VAL A 32 15.44 4.79 5.92
CA VAL A 32 14.36 5.54 6.56
C VAL A 32 14.21 5.07 8.01
N SER A 33 14.63 5.88 8.97
CA SER A 33 14.39 5.68 10.40
C SER A 33 13.24 6.55 10.94
N LYS A 34 12.90 7.63 10.23
CA LYS A 34 11.81 8.55 10.57
C LYS A 34 10.75 8.50 9.47
N PRO A 35 9.66 7.73 9.66
CA PRO A 35 8.57 7.67 8.69
C PRO A 35 7.87 9.02 8.56
N SER A 36 7.34 9.28 7.37
CA SER A 36 6.60 10.51 7.12
C SER A 36 5.49 10.33 6.09
N LEU A 37 4.48 11.19 6.17
CA LEU A 37 3.41 11.32 5.18
C LEU A 37 3.65 12.56 4.33
N ARG A 38 3.50 12.41 3.01
CA ARG A 38 3.41 13.52 2.08
C ARG A 38 2.02 13.53 1.44
N VAL A 39 1.26 14.59 1.71
CA VAL A 39 -0.10 14.75 1.20
C VAL A 39 -0.04 15.47 -0.15
N PHE A 40 -0.77 14.94 -1.11
CA PHE A 40 -1.04 15.51 -2.44
C PHE A 40 -2.56 15.73 -2.51
N PRO A 41 -3.06 16.92 -2.12
CA PRO A 41 -4.49 17.20 -2.13
C PRO A 41 -5.04 17.11 -3.56
N ALA A 42 -6.24 16.59 -3.72
CA ALA A 42 -6.96 16.67 -4.98
C ALA A 42 -7.34 18.12 -5.32
N ASP A 43 -7.43 18.43 -6.62
CA ASP A 43 -8.00 19.71 -7.05
C ASP A 43 -9.40 19.87 -6.43
N PRO A 44 -9.70 20.99 -5.74
CA PRO A 44 -11.00 21.21 -5.10
C PRO A 44 -12.20 21.09 -6.06
N LYS A 45 -12.01 21.31 -7.35
CA LYS A 45 -13.04 21.16 -8.39
C LYS A 45 -13.36 19.70 -8.69
N LEU A 46 -12.38 18.81 -8.56
CA LEU A 46 -12.49 17.38 -8.83
C LEU A 46 -12.70 16.54 -7.57
N ALA A 47 -12.28 17.06 -6.41
CA ALA A 47 -12.25 16.34 -5.15
C ALA A 47 -13.58 15.64 -4.83
N ASN A 48 -13.52 14.32 -4.58
CA ASN A 48 -14.66 13.46 -4.26
C ASN A 48 -14.67 12.97 -2.80
N GLY A 49 -13.76 13.50 -1.98
CA GLY A 49 -13.60 13.15 -0.57
C GLY A 49 -12.83 11.85 -0.31
N THR A 50 -12.49 11.10 -1.35
CA THR A 50 -11.69 9.87 -1.20
C THR A 50 -10.21 10.20 -1.04
N ALA A 51 -9.54 9.42 -0.19
CA ALA A 51 -8.09 9.44 -0.07
C ALA A 51 -7.50 8.03 -0.23
N VAL A 52 -6.27 7.97 -0.72
CA VAL A 52 -5.51 6.71 -0.82
C VAL A 52 -4.11 6.90 -0.24
N MET A 53 -3.78 6.08 0.76
CA MET A 53 -2.41 5.97 1.26
C MET A 53 -1.61 5.06 0.34
N VAL A 54 -0.55 5.60 -0.26
CA VAL A 54 0.32 4.91 -1.22
C VAL A 54 1.56 4.37 -0.52
N CYS A 55 1.81 3.07 -0.67
CA CYS A 55 2.93 2.34 -0.09
C CYS A 55 3.83 1.77 -1.21
N PRO A 56 4.95 2.44 -1.56
CA PRO A 56 5.88 1.95 -2.57
C PRO A 56 6.49 0.59 -2.21
N GLY A 57 6.90 -0.19 -3.20
CA GLY A 57 7.68 -1.42 -3.00
C GLY A 57 9.15 -1.16 -2.75
N GLY A 58 9.95 -2.22 -2.86
CA GLY A 58 11.40 -2.17 -2.66
C GLY A 58 11.93 -3.24 -1.71
N GLY A 59 11.19 -4.36 -1.56
CA GLY A 59 11.63 -5.55 -0.82
C GLY A 59 11.79 -5.34 0.69
N TYR A 60 11.23 -4.28 1.25
CA TYR A 60 11.51 -3.79 2.61
C TYR A 60 12.98 -3.40 2.85
N ASN A 61 13.73 -3.13 1.80
CA ASN A 61 15.12 -2.67 1.88
C ASN A 61 15.25 -1.20 1.46
N ILE A 62 14.47 -0.78 0.47
CA ILE A 62 14.38 0.58 -0.06
C ILE A 62 12.92 0.92 -0.36
N LEU A 63 12.65 2.15 -0.79
CA LEU A 63 11.38 2.57 -1.37
C LEU A 63 11.60 2.95 -2.83
N ALA A 64 10.86 2.31 -3.75
CA ALA A 64 10.78 2.65 -5.17
C ALA A 64 9.87 3.89 -5.34
N TYR A 65 10.41 5.06 -5.00
CA TYR A 65 9.64 6.24 -4.58
C TYR A 65 8.97 6.98 -5.75
N GLU A 66 9.44 6.79 -6.97
CA GLU A 66 8.92 7.46 -8.16
C GLU A 66 7.73 6.71 -8.76
N HIS A 67 7.96 5.65 -9.55
CA HIS A 67 6.95 4.95 -10.33
C HIS A 67 5.93 4.13 -9.50
N GLU A 68 6.22 3.87 -8.22
CA GLU A 68 5.32 3.23 -7.26
C GLU A 68 4.87 4.20 -6.15
N GLY A 69 5.21 5.47 -6.28
CA GLY A 69 4.90 6.52 -5.32
C GLY A 69 4.40 7.80 -5.96
N LEU A 70 5.31 8.65 -6.46
CA LEU A 70 4.96 9.98 -6.98
C LEU A 70 4.00 9.90 -8.16
N ASP A 71 4.29 9.04 -9.15
CA ASP A 71 3.45 8.88 -10.34
C ASP A 71 2.05 8.36 -10.00
N VAL A 72 1.96 7.52 -8.96
CA VAL A 72 0.67 7.03 -8.43
C VAL A 72 -0.11 8.18 -7.79
N CYS A 73 0.57 9.07 -7.07
CA CYS A 73 -0.09 10.23 -6.47
C CYS A 73 -0.65 11.19 -7.54
N GLU A 74 0.09 11.41 -8.63
CA GLU A 74 -0.39 12.20 -9.77
C GLU A 74 -1.59 11.54 -10.45
N TRP A 75 -1.54 10.21 -10.69
CA TRP A 75 -2.65 9.46 -11.24
C TRP A 75 -3.92 9.58 -10.38
N LEU A 76 -3.83 9.38 -9.06
CA LEU A 76 -4.95 9.51 -8.14
C LEU A 76 -5.55 10.92 -8.15
N ASN A 77 -4.69 11.96 -8.15
CA ASN A 77 -5.14 13.35 -8.23
C ASN A 77 -5.86 13.67 -9.53
N SER A 78 -5.52 13.02 -10.66
CA SER A 78 -6.11 13.29 -11.97
C SER A 78 -7.63 13.05 -12.03
N PHE A 79 -8.17 12.25 -11.12
CA PHE A 79 -9.61 11.98 -11.00
C PHE A 79 -10.19 12.29 -9.61
N GLY A 80 -9.57 13.23 -8.89
CA GLY A 80 -10.15 13.85 -7.69
C GLY A 80 -9.95 13.09 -6.39
N VAL A 81 -9.03 12.14 -6.34
CA VAL A 81 -8.64 11.42 -5.11
C VAL A 81 -7.42 12.09 -4.47
N THR A 82 -7.48 12.39 -3.18
CA THR A 82 -6.32 12.86 -2.42
C THR A 82 -5.35 11.70 -2.23
N ALA A 83 -4.11 11.87 -2.67
CA ALA A 83 -3.07 10.86 -2.47
C ALA A 83 -2.19 11.20 -1.27
N ILE A 84 -1.79 10.18 -0.52
CA ILE A 84 -0.94 10.34 0.67
C ILE A 84 0.19 9.33 0.60
N LEU A 85 1.38 9.79 0.23
CA LEU A 85 2.54 8.94 0.07
C LEU A 85 3.20 8.66 1.43
N LEU A 86 3.22 7.38 1.81
CA LEU A 86 3.87 6.93 3.03
C LEU A 86 5.33 6.58 2.76
N LYS A 87 6.25 7.34 3.36
CA LYS A 87 7.66 6.98 3.48
C LYS A 87 7.81 6.16 4.75
N TYR A 88 7.64 4.85 4.66
CA TYR A 88 7.73 3.94 5.79
C TYR A 88 9.17 3.48 6.06
N ARG A 89 9.43 2.94 7.25
CA ARG A 89 10.76 2.51 7.70
C ARG A 89 11.34 1.39 6.85
N VAL A 90 12.53 1.62 6.31
CA VAL A 90 13.38 0.67 5.59
C VAL A 90 14.85 0.96 5.93
N PRO A 91 15.77 -0.02 5.85
CA PRO A 91 15.55 -1.45 5.62
C PRO A 91 14.81 -2.12 6.78
N ARG A 92 14.38 -3.36 6.57
CA ARG A 92 13.81 -4.20 7.64
C ARG A 92 14.73 -4.24 8.86
N ARG A 93 14.16 -4.22 10.05
CA ARG A 93 14.92 -4.20 11.31
C ARG A 93 15.45 -5.60 11.65
N LYS A 94 16.67 -5.67 12.16
CA LYS A 94 17.32 -6.93 12.54
C LYS A 94 16.57 -7.61 13.67
N GLY A 95 16.37 -8.93 13.54
CA GLY A 95 15.68 -9.75 14.56
C GLY A 95 14.16 -9.55 14.64
N ARG A 96 13.56 -8.86 13.65
CA ARG A 96 12.12 -8.65 13.56
C ARG A 96 11.56 -9.15 12.22
N GLU A 97 10.25 -9.40 12.18
CA GLU A 97 9.57 -9.67 10.93
C GLU A 97 9.73 -8.47 9.98
N LYS A 98 9.87 -8.78 8.68
CA LYS A 98 10.17 -7.77 7.65
C LYS A 98 9.16 -6.64 7.58
N HIS A 99 7.89 -6.95 7.86
CA HIS A 99 6.76 -6.01 7.82
C HIS A 99 6.48 -5.31 9.16
N GLU A 100 7.10 -5.71 10.26
CA GLU A 100 6.74 -5.25 11.61
C GLU A 100 6.84 -3.72 11.77
N ALA A 101 8.00 -3.14 11.52
CA ALA A 101 8.18 -1.69 11.62
C ALA A 101 7.35 -0.92 10.56
N PRO A 102 7.33 -1.32 9.27
CA PRO A 102 6.44 -0.75 8.27
C PRO A 102 4.94 -0.81 8.64
N LEU A 103 4.47 -1.92 9.25
CA LEU A 103 3.07 -2.06 9.67
C LEU A 103 2.71 -1.06 10.77
N GLN A 104 3.59 -0.86 11.75
CA GLN A 104 3.41 0.19 12.76
C GLN A 104 3.26 1.57 12.12
N ASP A 105 4.09 1.86 11.12
CA ASP A 105 4.04 3.13 10.38
C ASP A 105 2.73 3.28 9.62
N ALA A 106 2.27 2.22 8.94
CA ALA A 106 1.01 2.24 8.19
C ALA A 106 -0.21 2.37 9.11
N GLN A 107 -0.25 1.64 10.23
CA GLN A 107 -1.31 1.75 11.23
C GLN A 107 -1.36 3.16 11.83
N ARG A 108 -0.18 3.73 12.15
CA ARG A 108 -0.07 5.10 12.65
C ARG A 108 -0.53 6.13 11.63
N ALA A 109 -0.09 5.97 10.37
CA ALA A 109 -0.45 6.81 9.25
C ALA A 109 -1.97 6.86 9.04
N MET A 110 -2.66 5.72 9.03
CA MET A 110 -4.12 5.65 8.89
C MET A 110 -4.85 6.41 10.00
N GLY A 111 -4.38 6.32 11.25
CA GLY A 111 -4.93 7.11 12.36
C GLY A 111 -4.75 8.62 12.17
N LEU A 112 -3.55 9.05 11.76
CA LEU A 112 -3.26 10.46 11.47
C LEU A 112 -4.09 11.00 10.30
N ILE A 113 -4.27 10.20 9.24
CA ILE A 113 -5.10 10.58 8.08
C ILE A 113 -6.55 10.79 8.52
N ARG A 114 -7.11 9.90 9.33
CA ARG A 114 -8.48 10.05 9.86
C ARG A 114 -8.61 11.24 10.80
N GLN A 115 -7.65 11.46 11.68
CA GLN A 115 -7.64 12.61 12.58
C GLN A 115 -7.67 13.93 11.81
N ASP A 116 -6.85 14.05 10.76
CA ASP A 116 -6.69 15.27 9.96
C ASP A 116 -7.61 15.32 8.72
N ALA A 117 -8.56 14.38 8.58
CA ALA A 117 -9.39 14.22 7.39
C ALA A 117 -10.10 15.54 6.99
N LYS A 118 -10.67 16.24 7.96
CA LYS A 118 -11.32 17.54 7.72
C LYS A 118 -10.37 18.59 7.13
N LYS A 119 -9.12 18.62 7.62
CA LYS A 119 -8.09 19.56 7.15
C LYS A 119 -7.75 19.36 5.68
N TRP A 120 -7.84 18.12 5.19
CA TRP A 120 -7.50 17.76 3.81
C TRP A 120 -8.72 17.52 2.93
N ASN A 121 -9.92 17.91 3.40
CA ASN A 121 -11.20 17.69 2.71
C ASN A 121 -11.42 16.22 2.32
N ILE A 122 -11.10 15.30 3.24
CA ILE A 122 -11.24 13.85 3.10
C ILE A 122 -12.45 13.39 3.92
N ASN A 123 -13.23 12.46 3.36
CA ASN A 123 -14.20 11.69 4.12
C ASN A 123 -13.48 10.59 4.90
N PRO A 124 -13.53 10.55 6.24
CA PRO A 124 -12.81 9.55 7.04
C PRO A 124 -13.28 8.11 6.82
N GLU A 125 -14.39 7.90 6.12
CA GLU A 125 -14.93 6.59 5.73
C GLU A 125 -14.61 6.21 4.28
N LYS A 126 -13.76 6.99 3.58
CA LYS A 126 -13.32 6.76 2.21
C LYS A 126 -11.78 6.81 2.09
N ILE A 127 -11.08 6.10 2.96
CA ILE A 127 -9.62 6.08 2.99
C ILE A 127 -9.10 4.70 2.64
N GLY A 128 -8.59 4.56 1.41
CA GLY A 128 -7.98 3.32 0.93
C GLY A 128 -6.48 3.25 1.19
N ILE A 129 -5.94 2.06 0.93
CA ILE A 129 -4.50 1.80 0.89
C ILE A 129 -4.14 1.19 -0.47
N LEU A 130 -3.04 1.67 -1.07
CA LEU A 130 -2.50 1.12 -2.30
C LEU A 130 -1.04 0.72 -2.08
N GLY A 131 -0.67 -0.50 -2.48
CA GLY A 131 0.69 -0.96 -2.30
C GLY A 131 1.22 -1.82 -3.44
N PHE A 132 2.53 -1.73 -3.65
CA PHE A 132 3.28 -2.44 -4.68
C PHE A 132 4.29 -3.40 -4.06
N SER A 133 4.39 -4.63 -4.55
CA SER A 133 5.44 -5.58 -4.12
C SER A 133 5.48 -5.73 -2.59
N ALA A 134 6.57 -5.34 -1.94
CA ALA A 134 6.65 -5.28 -0.47
C ALA A 134 5.67 -4.28 0.15
N GLY A 135 5.42 -3.13 -0.52
CA GLY A 135 4.36 -2.19 -0.14
C GLY A 135 2.96 -2.79 -0.31
N GLY A 136 2.80 -3.71 -1.29
CA GLY A 136 1.59 -4.53 -1.43
C GLY A 136 1.40 -5.50 -0.25
N ASN A 137 2.47 -6.16 0.20
CA ASN A 137 2.42 -6.93 1.44
C ASN A 137 2.06 -6.04 2.64
N LEU A 138 2.65 -4.84 2.75
CA LEU A 138 2.30 -3.89 3.80
C LEU A 138 0.82 -3.52 3.76
N ALA A 139 0.26 -3.29 2.57
CA ALA A 139 -1.16 -3.02 2.40
C ALA A 139 -2.03 -4.21 2.83
N VAL A 140 -1.62 -5.45 2.50
CA VAL A 140 -2.28 -6.68 2.97
C VAL A 140 -2.23 -6.77 4.50
N MET A 141 -1.06 -6.60 5.10
CA MET A 141 -0.91 -6.66 6.56
C MET A 141 -1.75 -5.57 7.26
N ALA A 142 -1.78 -4.34 6.73
CA ALA A 142 -2.64 -3.28 7.25
C ALA A 142 -4.14 -3.59 7.11
N SER A 143 -4.53 -4.31 6.04
CA SER A 143 -5.90 -4.72 5.75
C SER A 143 -6.38 -5.95 6.53
N THR A 144 -5.47 -6.72 7.13
CA THR A 144 -5.78 -7.95 7.88
C THR A 144 -5.43 -7.86 9.37
N SER A 145 -4.56 -6.91 9.78
CA SER A 145 -4.07 -6.74 11.15
C SER A 145 -4.47 -5.40 11.77
N PHE A 146 -5.69 -4.92 11.50
CA PHE A 146 -6.17 -3.60 11.94
C PHE A 146 -6.88 -3.61 13.31
N LYS A 147 -7.27 -4.78 13.82
CA LYS A 147 -8.01 -4.89 15.09
C LYS A 147 -7.18 -4.48 16.31
N VAL A 148 -5.87 -4.70 16.22
CA VAL A 148 -4.91 -4.38 17.29
C VAL A 148 -3.72 -3.65 16.68
N ARG A 149 -3.36 -2.51 17.27
CA ARG A 149 -2.11 -1.83 16.89
C ARG A 149 -0.90 -2.61 17.40
N THR A 150 0.12 -2.69 16.56
CA THR A 150 1.35 -3.44 16.87
C THR A 150 2.39 -2.60 17.62
N TYR A 151 1.98 -1.46 18.16
CA TYR A 151 2.77 -0.55 18.99
C TYR A 151 1.92 0.08 20.11
N ALA A 152 2.57 0.57 21.15
CA ALA A 152 1.91 1.27 22.24
C ALA A 152 1.32 2.60 21.77
N ARG A 153 0.13 2.94 22.28
CA ARG A 153 -0.54 4.21 21.97
C ARG A 153 0.39 5.40 22.20
N VAL A 154 0.44 6.31 21.23
CA VAL A 154 1.27 7.52 21.25
C VAL A 154 0.46 8.76 21.63
N ASP A 155 -0.68 8.99 20.95
CA ASP A 155 -1.55 10.16 21.17
C ASP A 155 -2.98 9.89 20.66
N GLN A 156 -3.77 10.95 20.50
CA GLN A 156 -5.17 10.88 20.10
C GLN A 156 -5.38 10.27 18.69
N ALA A 157 -4.41 10.38 17.76
CA ALA A 157 -4.56 9.76 16.44
C ALA A 157 -4.70 8.23 16.51
N ASP A 158 -4.21 7.62 17.59
CA ASP A 158 -4.33 6.17 17.80
C ASP A 158 -5.69 5.72 18.35
N GLU A 159 -6.60 6.65 18.64
CA GLU A 159 -8.02 6.38 18.93
C GLU A 159 -8.84 6.14 17.66
N PHE A 160 -8.38 6.66 16.51
CA PHE A 160 -9.02 6.44 15.23
C PHE A 160 -8.70 5.06 14.67
N SER A 161 -9.63 4.47 13.93
CA SER A 161 -9.42 3.18 13.28
C SER A 161 -8.21 3.22 12.34
N CYS A 162 -7.39 2.18 12.37
CA CYS A 162 -6.31 1.99 11.40
C CYS A 162 -6.69 1.05 10.24
N ARG A 163 -7.96 0.61 10.17
CA ARG A 163 -8.49 -0.21 9.07
C ARG A 163 -8.63 0.63 7.80
N PRO A 164 -8.04 0.22 6.66
CA PRO A 164 -8.37 0.83 5.37
C PRO A 164 -9.82 0.53 4.99
N ASP A 165 -10.48 1.45 4.26
CA ASP A 165 -11.85 1.23 3.80
C ASP A 165 -11.89 0.40 2.51
N PHE A 166 -10.79 0.40 1.75
CA PHE A 166 -10.53 -0.48 0.61
C PHE A 166 -9.02 -0.65 0.38
N ALA A 167 -8.62 -1.66 -0.41
CA ALA A 167 -7.23 -1.91 -0.75
C ALA A 167 -7.01 -2.08 -2.26
N ILE A 168 -5.88 -1.59 -2.78
CA ILE A 168 -5.41 -1.80 -4.15
C ILE A 168 -4.03 -2.46 -4.06
N LEU A 169 -3.94 -3.71 -4.51
CA LEU A 169 -2.84 -4.62 -4.25
C LEU A 169 -2.17 -5.03 -5.56
N ILE A 170 -1.00 -4.44 -5.83
CA ILE A 170 -0.31 -4.58 -7.10
C ILE A 170 0.93 -5.45 -6.92
N TYR A 171 0.97 -6.60 -7.60
CA TYR A 171 2.03 -7.62 -7.51
C TYR A 171 2.56 -7.82 -6.08
N SER A 172 1.65 -7.97 -5.12
CA SER A 172 2.00 -8.06 -3.70
C SER A 172 2.94 -9.21 -3.42
N ALA A 173 4.09 -8.91 -2.82
CA ALA A 173 5.09 -9.90 -2.44
C ALA A 173 4.77 -10.54 -1.08
N TYR A 174 5.49 -11.62 -0.76
CA TYR A 174 5.45 -12.26 0.57
C TYR A 174 4.05 -12.67 1.05
N LEU A 175 3.19 -13.14 0.15
CA LEU A 175 1.89 -13.69 0.50
C LEU A 175 1.93 -15.22 0.67
N VAL A 176 2.82 -15.88 -0.06
CA VAL A 176 3.03 -17.33 -0.05
C VAL A 176 4.53 -17.65 -0.02
N ASP A 177 4.89 -18.86 0.40
CA ASP A 177 6.25 -19.38 0.24
C ASP A 177 6.55 -19.63 -1.25
N ARG A 178 7.75 -19.28 -1.70
CA ARG A 178 8.14 -19.43 -3.12
C ARG A 178 8.17 -20.88 -3.61
N LYS A 179 8.36 -21.84 -2.71
CA LYS A 179 8.41 -23.28 -3.02
C LYS A 179 7.07 -23.96 -2.77
N LYS A 180 6.27 -23.41 -1.83
CA LYS A 180 4.99 -23.95 -1.39
C LYS A 180 3.92 -22.89 -1.59
N ARG A 181 3.39 -22.80 -2.83
CA ARG A 181 2.54 -21.71 -3.30
C ARG A 181 1.04 -21.94 -3.13
N ASP A 182 0.65 -22.96 -2.38
CA ASP A 182 -0.71 -23.46 -2.21
C ASP A 182 -1.45 -22.89 -0.99
N GLN A 183 -0.75 -22.10 -0.16
CA GLN A 183 -1.35 -21.47 1.03
C GLN A 183 -0.72 -20.11 1.34
N LEU A 184 -1.52 -19.20 1.88
CA LEU A 184 -1.04 -17.93 2.41
C LEU A 184 -0.17 -18.15 3.64
N PHE A 185 0.75 -17.22 3.88
CA PHE A 185 1.47 -17.21 5.15
C PHE A 185 0.51 -17.03 6.33
N PRO A 186 0.76 -17.70 7.48
CA PRO A 186 -0.16 -17.74 8.61
C PRO A 186 -0.40 -16.39 9.29
N GLU A 187 0.49 -15.42 9.13
CA GLU A 187 0.32 -14.05 9.61
C GLU A 187 -0.76 -13.28 8.85
N ILE A 188 -1.17 -13.73 7.66
CA ILE A 188 -2.24 -13.11 6.87
C ILE A 188 -3.58 -13.69 7.32
N GLN A 189 -4.22 -13.03 8.28
CA GLN A 189 -5.47 -13.49 8.88
C GLN A 189 -6.68 -12.79 8.26
N VAL A 190 -7.31 -13.45 7.30
CA VAL A 190 -8.50 -12.94 6.61
C VAL A 190 -9.75 -13.15 7.47
N SER A 191 -10.59 -12.13 7.54
CA SER A 191 -11.91 -12.16 8.17
C SER A 191 -12.93 -11.36 7.36
N SER A 192 -14.22 -11.49 7.67
CA SER A 192 -15.30 -10.70 7.05
C SER A 192 -15.15 -9.19 7.24
N ASP A 193 -14.34 -8.75 8.22
CA ASP A 193 -14.08 -7.33 8.48
C ASP A 193 -12.97 -6.76 7.59
N CYS A 194 -12.27 -7.59 6.79
CA CYS A 194 -11.26 -7.11 5.85
C CYS A 194 -11.92 -6.20 4.79
N PRO A 195 -11.18 -5.18 4.28
CA PRO A 195 -11.74 -4.30 3.26
C PRO A 195 -11.86 -4.99 1.89
N PRO A 196 -12.81 -4.58 1.03
CA PRO A 196 -12.82 -4.97 -0.37
C PRO A 196 -11.52 -4.59 -1.04
N SER A 197 -11.04 -5.45 -1.93
CA SER A 197 -9.69 -5.37 -2.48
C SER A 197 -9.65 -5.57 -3.98
N PHE A 198 -8.91 -4.68 -4.67
CA PHE A 198 -8.55 -4.82 -6.08
C PHE A 198 -7.14 -5.39 -6.21
N PHE A 199 -6.95 -6.33 -7.14
CA PHE A 199 -5.67 -6.99 -7.38
C PHE A 199 -5.24 -6.89 -8.84
N ALA A 200 -3.95 -6.62 -9.08
CA ALA A 200 -3.32 -6.78 -10.39
C ALA A 200 -1.96 -7.46 -10.23
N HIS A 201 -1.76 -8.55 -10.98
CA HIS A 201 -0.52 -9.32 -10.97
C HIS A 201 -0.25 -9.92 -12.34
N THR A 202 0.99 -10.34 -12.63
CA THR A 202 1.35 -11.02 -13.87
C THR A 202 1.82 -12.43 -13.61
N GLY A 203 1.50 -13.36 -14.51
CA GLY A 203 1.84 -14.77 -14.38
C GLY A 203 3.33 -15.07 -14.60
N ASP A 204 4.04 -14.17 -15.29
CA ASP A 204 5.49 -14.25 -15.54
C ASP A 204 6.33 -13.55 -14.47
N ASP A 205 5.71 -13.06 -13.38
CA ASP A 205 6.42 -12.44 -12.26
C ASP A 205 7.21 -13.49 -11.46
N HIS A 206 8.42 -13.13 -11.06
CA HIS A 206 9.22 -13.94 -10.13
C HIS A 206 8.64 -13.95 -8.69
N VAL A 207 7.75 -13.01 -8.36
CA VAL A 207 6.89 -13.03 -7.17
C VAL A 207 5.67 -13.87 -7.50
N PRO A 208 5.33 -14.92 -6.71
CA PRO A 208 4.24 -15.82 -7.05
C PRO A 208 2.88 -15.12 -7.13
N ALA A 209 2.27 -15.10 -8.32
CA ALA A 209 0.93 -14.55 -8.53
C ALA A 209 -0.16 -15.37 -7.81
N GLU A 210 0.14 -16.62 -7.48
CA GLU A 210 -0.69 -17.50 -6.67
C GLU A 210 -1.06 -16.84 -5.32
N GLY A 211 -0.15 -16.04 -4.74
CA GLY A 211 -0.44 -15.30 -3.51
C GLY A 211 -1.62 -14.33 -3.65
N SER A 212 -1.69 -13.59 -4.77
CA SER A 212 -2.81 -12.70 -5.05
C SER A 212 -4.12 -13.47 -5.27
N ALA A 213 -4.07 -14.58 -5.99
CA ALA A 213 -5.24 -15.44 -6.24
C ALA A 213 -5.76 -16.08 -4.94
N LEU A 214 -4.88 -16.60 -4.10
CA LEU A 214 -5.25 -17.20 -2.82
C LEU A 214 -5.84 -16.17 -1.85
N LEU A 215 -5.29 -14.96 -1.81
CA LEU A 215 -5.83 -13.90 -0.96
C LEU A 215 -7.22 -13.46 -1.44
N TYR A 216 -7.41 -13.30 -2.76
CA TYR A 216 -8.72 -13.03 -3.35
C TYR A 216 -9.74 -14.11 -2.93
N LEU A 217 -9.41 -15.39 -3.12
CA LEU A 217 -10.29 -16.51 -2.74
C LEU A 217 -10.58 -16.56 -1.24
N ALA A 218 -9.59 -16.20 -0.40
CA ALA A 218 -9.79 -16.15 1.04
C ALA A 218 -10.76 -15.02 1.45
N LEU A 219 -10.68 -13.86 0.81
CA LEU A 219 -11.61 -12.74 1.03
C LEU A 219 -13.03 -13.11 0.58
N GLU A 220 -13.19 -13.72 -0.61
CA GLU A 220 -14.49 -14.23 -1.09
C GLU A 220 -15.10 -15.24 -0.10
N LYS A 221 -14.30 -16.20 0.35
CA LYS A 221 -14.72 -17.20 1.34
C LYS A 221 -15.10 -16.60 2.68
N ALA A 222 -14.46 -15.51 3.08
CA ALA A 222 -14.79 -14.76 4.29
C ALA A 222 -16.03 -13.87 4.15
N GLY A 223 -16.62 -13.77 2.95
CA GLY A 223 -17.80 -12.96 2.67
C GLY A 223 -17.52 -11.47 2.45
N VAL A 224 -16.26 -11.10 2.16
CA VAL A 224 -15.92 -9.73 1.77
C VAL A 224 -16.43 -9.48 0.35
N VAL A 225 -17.34 -8.52 0.20
CA VAL A 225 -18.00 -8.22 -1.08
C VAL A 225 -17.25 -7.13 -1.83
N GLY A 226 -17.14 -7.27 -3.17
CA GLY A 226 -16.60 -6.25 -4.05
C GLY A 226 -15.10 -6.40 -4.34
N ASN A 227 -14.55 -7.60 -4.17
CA ASN A 227 -13.19 -7.88 -4.60
C ASN A 227 -13.10 -8.03 -6.12
N GLU A 228 -11.98 -7.61 -6.72
CA GLU A 228 -11.72 -7.74 -8.16
C GLU A 228 -10.28 -8.17 -8.41
N LEU A 229 -10.06 -9.21 -9.24
CA LEU A 229 -8.74 -9.78 -9.51
C LEU A 229 -8.43 -9.78 -11.01
N HIS A 230 -7.31 -9.18 -11.37
CA HIS A 230 -6.72 -9.22 -12.72
C HIS A 230 -5.39 -9.95 -12.71
N LEU A 231 -5.34 -11.09 -13.39
CA LEU A 231 -4.10 -11.84 -13.66
C LEU A 231 -3.76 -11.72 -15.14
N TYR A 232 -2.68 -11.02 -15.44
CA TYR A 232 -2.18 -10.81 -16.81
C TYR A 232 -1.12 -11.86 -17.14
N PRO A 233 -1.02 -12.34 -18.39
CA PRO A 233 -0.03 -13.35 -18.75
C PRO A 233 1.41 -12.82 -18.66
N PHE A 234 1.63 -11.55 -19.03
CA PHE A 234 2.95 -10.95 -19.18
C PHE A 234 3.04 -9.57 -18.58
N GLY A 235 4.25 -9.17 -18.15
CA GLY A 235 4.58 -7.86 -17.60
C GLY A 235 5.72 -7.87 -16.59
N GLY A 236 6.06 -9.05 -16.05
CA GLY A 236 7.11 -9.23 -15.05
C GLY A 236 6.79 -8.52 -13.74
N HIS A 237 7.83 -8.12 -13.01
CA HIS A 237 7.73 -7.44 -11.72
C HIS A 237 8.13 -5.97 -11.81
N GLY A 238 7.53 -5.11 -10.98
CA GLY A 238 7.97 -3.71 -10.81
C GLY A 238 7.53 -2.79 -11.94
N TYR A 239 6.43 -3.12 -12.65
CA TYR A 239 5.91 -2.26 -13.70
C TYR A 239 5.39 -0.90 -13.17
N GLY A 240 4.84 -0.84 -11.94
CA GLY A 240 4.33 0.39 -11.35
C GLY A 240 3.37 1.13 -12.27
N MET A 241 3.62 2.42 -12.49
CA MET A 241 2.87 3.27 -13.43
C MET A 241 3.50 3.32 -14.83
N ARG A 242 4.54 2.54 -15.11
CA ARG A 242 5.23 2.56 -16.41
C ARG A 242 4.33 2.03 -17.52
N LYS A 243 4.28 2.77 -18.62
CA LYS A 243 3.59 2.34 -19.84
C LYS A 243 4.44 1.30 -20.57
N SER A 244 3.82 0.25 -21.08
CA SER A 244 4.43 -0.78 -21.91
C SER A 244 3.40 -1.34 -22.90
N GLU A 245 3.85 -2.16 -23.84
CA GLU A 245 2.96 -2.90 -24.76
C GLU A 245 2.16 -4.02 -24.07
N ASN A 246 2.52 -4.39 -22.82
CA ASN A 246 1.83 -5.42 -22.08
C ASN A 246 0.49 -4.91 -21.54
N PHE A 247 -0.54 -5.75 -21.61
CA PHE A 247 -1.89 -5.45 -21.13
C PHE A 247 -1.92 -5.07 -19.64
N VAL A 248 -0.96 -5.51 -18.85
CA VAL A 248 -0.86 -5.10 -17.44
C VAL A 248 -0.76 -3.59 -17.26
N SER A 249 -0.26 -2.84 -18.27
CA SER A 249 -0.24 -1.36 -18.24
C SER A 249 -1.63 -0.72 -18.14
N THR A 250 -2.70 -1.51 -18.31
CA THR A 250 -4.10 -1.06 -18.14
C THR A 250 -4.61 -1.15 -16.72
N TRP A 251 -3.85 -1.72 -15.77
CA TRP A 251 -4.29 -1.87 -14.39
C TRP A 251 -4.80 -0.56 -13.74
N PRO A 252 -4.23 0.63 -14.02
CA PRO A 252 -4.72 1.85 -13.41
C PRO A 252 -6.14 2.20 -13.87
N ILE A 253 -6.48 1.91 -15.14
CA ILE A 253 -7.83 2.12 -15.68
C ILE A 253 -8.80 1.17 -14.99
N ARG A 254 -8.44 -0.13 -14.85
CA ARG A 254 -9.27 -1.12 -14.17
C ARG A 254 -9.51 -0.78 -12.70
N ALA A 255 -8.44 -0.34 -12.00
CA ALA A 255 -8.57 0.09 -10.61
C ALA A 255 -9.47 1.33 -10.44
N GLN A 256 -9.38 2.30 -11.34
CA GLN A 256 -10.25 3.48 -11.34
C GLN A 256 -11.71 3.11 -11.61
N GLU A 257 -11.98 2.22 -12.57
CA GLU A 257 -13.33 1.70 -12.87
C GLU A 257 -13.91 0.96 -11.65
N TRP A 258 -13.12 0.09 -11.01
CA TRP A 258 -13.49 -0.58 -9.79
C TRP A 258 -13.82 0.40 -8.66
N MET A 259 -12.98 1.41 -8.42
CA MET A 259 -13.24 2.46 -7.43
C MET A 259 -14.57 3.19 -7.73
N GLY A 260 -14.86 3.43 -9.01
CA GLY A 260 -16.11 4.05 -9.45
C GLY A 260 -17.33 3.16 -9.18
N ALA A 261 -17.24 1.87 -9.53
CA ALA A 261 -18.30 0.87 -9.31
C ALA A 261 -18.62 0.68 -7.82
N MET A 262 -17.57 0.70 -6.98
CA MET A 262 -17.68 0.59 -5.52
C MET A 262 -18.19 1.90 -4.84
N GLY A 263 -18.36 2.97 -5.59
CA GLY A 263 -18.86 4.25 -5.07
C GLY A 263 -17.82 5.15 -4.39
N TRP A 264 -16.54 4.77 -4.44
CA TRP A 264 -15.46 5.58 -3.85
C TRP A 264 -15.26 6.92 -4.59
N LEU A 265 -15.59 6.99 -5.89
CA LEU A 265 -15.41 8.21 -6.71
C LEU A 265 -16.67 9.10 -6.78
N LYS A 266 -17.73 8.76 -6.06
CA LYS A 266 -18.94 9.60 -5.99
C LYS A 266 -18.72 10.74 -5.01
N LYS A 267 -19.13 11.96 -5.42
CA LYS A 267 -19.15 13.16 -4.56
C LYS A 267 -20.17 13.03 -3.45
#